data_273599a9f40c587c4577c4053cbc32da
#
_entry.id   273599a9f40c587c4577c4053cbc32da
#
_cell.length_a   1.000
_cell.length_b   1.000
_cell.length_c   1.000
_cell.angle_alpha   90.00
_cell.angle_beta   90.00
_cell.angle_gamma   90.00
#
_symmetry.space_group_name_H-M   'P 1'
#
loop_
_entity.id
_entity.type
_entity.pdbx_description
1 polymer ?
#
loop_
_entity_poly.entity_id
_entity_poly.type
_entity_poly.pdbx_seq_one_letter_code
_entity_poly.pdbx_strand_id
1 'polypeptide(L)'
;MNWGIHDRRGWMAVVLLLCACPFSAQNTGQITLELRNKPLPAVLKLIEKAGEKHIIFSYNETETYHVTASIHQRNESEALSIVLKSTPFIYKERENYFVIQKGNIDKRLITIRGSVIDENNEPLVCANVLLLDKADSAFVNGVVTNQDGSFRIPGEEGRDYLLKTSYIGYQTKIQPCGAMNKVCLFSDTQLMKEVVISVDHPLIVHKDNGLLANVVGTPLAKMGSAAEMISHLPFVTGGVGKYMVLGHGVPVIYINGRKVRDQGELERLRADDILSAEVITTPGVEYGSDVSS
;
A
#
# COMPACT_ATOMS: atom_id res chain seq x y z
N MET A 1 -4.29 25.60 110.74
CA MET A 1 -2.89 25.19 110.73
C MET A 1 -2.57 24.56 109.42
N ASN A 2 -1.75 25.30 108.67
CA ASN A 2 -0.82 24.86 107.63
C ASN A 2 -1.34 24.10 106.39
N TRP A 3 -1.20 24.79 105.32
CA TRP A 3 -0.25 24.70 104.26
C TRP A 3 -0.56 23.48 103.34
N GLY A 4 -0.53 23.58 102.09
CA GLY A 4 -0.10 24.55 101.12
C GLY A 4 -0.07 23.90 99.76
N ILE A 5 0.11 24.77 98.80
CA ILE A 5 0.77 24.63 97.48
C ILE A 5 -0.04 24.04 96.31
N HIS A 6 -0.38 24.97 95.52
CA HIS A 6 -0.51 25.06 94.06
C HIS A 6 0.20 23.97 93.27
N ASP A 7 -0.56 23.47 92.29
CA ASP A 7 0.04 23.55 90.99
C ASP A 7 -1.10 23.75 89.91
N ARG A 8 -0.95 24.89 89.24
CA ARG A 8 -1.81 25.26 88.06
C ARG A 8 -1.08 24.69 86.85
N ARG A 9 -1.64 23.67 86.23
CA ARG A 9 -1.37 23.41 84.85
C ARG A 9 -2.69 23.37 84.11
N GLY A 10 -2.97 24.50 83.41
CA GLY A 10 -4.09 24.65 82.54
C GLY A 10 -3.86 23.74 81.36
N TRP A 11 -4.78 22.85 81.15
CA TRP A 11 -4.95 22.18 79.91
C TRP A 11 -5.84 23.03 79.01
N MET A 12 -5.21 23.75 78.09
CA MET A 12 -5.87 24.31 76.91
C MET A 12 -6.33 23.17 76.02
N ALA A 13 -7.60 22.85 76.13
CA ALA A 13 -8.23 21.98 75.10
C ALA A 13 -8.26 22.75 73.76
N VAL A 14 -7.32 22.47 72.89
CA VAL A 14 -7.38 22.91 71.49
C VAL A 14 -8.43 22.05 70.82
N VAL A 15 -9.64 22.61 70.67
CA VAL A 15 -10.65 22.03 69.81
C VAL A 15 -10.21 22.26 68.37
N LEU A 16 -9.59 21.25 67.77
CA LEU A 16 -9.31 21.21 66.33
C LEU A 16 -10.66 20.96 65.65
N LEU A 17 -11.27 22.04 65.19
CA LEU A 17 -12.40 21.96 64.26
C LEU A 17 -11.87 21.39 62.93
N LEU A 18 -11.95 20.07 62.76
CA LEU A 18 -11.76 19.41 61.48
C LEU A 18 -12.93 19.84 60.59
N CYS A 19 -12.72 20.90 59.82
CA CYS A 19 -13.57 21.27 58.74
C CYS A 19 -13.45 20.13 57.68
N ALA A 20 -14.31 19.13 57.77
CA ALA A 20 -14.49 18.13 56.73
C ALA A 20 -15.12 18.86 55.54
N CYS A 21 -14.27 19.49 54.71
CA CYS A 21 -14.67 19.81 53.37
C CYS A 21 -14.97 18.49 52.68
N PRO A 22 -16.20 18.27 52.18
CA PRO A 22 -16.41 17.20 51.23
C PRO A 22 -15.57 17.57 50.03
N PHE A 23 -14.46 16.88 49.84
CA PHE A 23 -13.72 16.89 48.61
C PHE A 23 -14.64 16.19 47.59
N SER A 24 -15.57 16.91 47.00
CA SER A 24 -16.23 16.51 45.79
C SER A 24 -15.13 16.36 44.78
N ALA A 25 -14.70 15.13 44.56
CA ALA A 25 -13.91 14.80 43.39
C ALA A 25 -14.79 15.15 42.18
N GLN A 26 -14.70 16.40 41.72
CA GLN A 26 -15.13 16.75 40.40
C GLN A 26 -14.32 15.86 39.46
N ASN A 27 -15.03 14.93 38.84
CA ASN A 27 -14.53 14.10 37.79
C ASN A 27 -14.22 15.04 36.61
N THR A 28 -13.02 15.59 36.57
CA THR A 28 -12.63 16.66 35.63
C THR A 28 -12.38 16.10 34.23
N GLY A 29 -12.85 14.89 33.92
CA GLY A 29 -12.68 14.30 32.57
C GLY A 29 -11.20 14.21 32.09
N GLN A 30 -10.25 14.40 33.03
CA GLN A 30 -8.83 14.39 32.71
C GLN A 30 -8.22 13.00 32.92
N ILE A 31 -7.65 12.45 31.87
CA ILE A 31 -7.08 11.11 31.83
C ILE A 31 -5.57 11.19 32.07
N THR A 32 -5.08 10.40 33.02
CA THR A 32 -3.66 10.19 33.27
C THR A 32 -3.36 8.69 33.23
N LEU A 33 -2.56 8.25 32.26
CA LEU A 33 -2.22 6.85 32.03
C LEU A 33 -0.76 6.69 31.61
N GLU A 34 -0.08 5.73 32.20
CA GLU A 34 1.24 5.26 31.80
C GLU A 34 1.08 3.89 31.10
N LEU A 35 1.38 3.85 29.82
CA LEU A 35 1.19 2.69 28.97
C LEU A 35 2.54 2.17 28.49
N ARG A 36 2.84 0.90 28.77
CA ARG A 36 4.04 0.23 28.26
C ARG A 36 3.66 -1.05 27.54
N ASN A 37 3.80 -1.06 26.22
CA ASN A 37 3.52 -2.21 25.36
C ASN A 37 2.17 -2.88 25.66
N LYS A 38 1.12 -2.07 25.81
CA LYS A 38 -0.25 -2.54 26.10
C LYS A 38 -1.01 -2.79 24.80
N PRO A 39 -1.79 -3.89 24.70
CA PRO A 39 -2.67 -4.10 23.53
C PRO A 39 -3.65 -2.93 23.36
N LEU A 40 -3.80 -2.45 22.13
CA LEU A 40 -4.67 -1.30 21.81
C LEU A 40 -6.11 -1.46 22.33
N PRO A 41 -6.78 -2.63 22.19
CA PRO A 41 -8.12 -2.81 22.76
C PRO A 41 -8.21 -2.58 24.26
N ALA A 42 -7.19 -3.01 25.00
CA ALA A 42 -7.12 -2.80 26.46
C ALA A 42 -6.97 -1.31 26.81
N VAL A 43 -6.15 -0.60 26.03
CA VAL A 43 -5.94 0.84 26.21
C VAL A 43 -7.23 1.63 25.90
N LEU A 44 -7.92 1.30 24.81
CA LEU A 44 -9.20 1.94 24.46
C LEU A 44 -10.24 1.78 25.56
N LYS A 45 -10.34 0.57 26.15
CA LYS A 45 -11.24 0.32 27.30
C LYS A 45 -10.83 1.10 28.56
N LEU A 46 -9.53 1.34 28.79
CA LEU A 46 -9.07 2.15 29.92
C LEU A 46 -9.45 3.62 29.72
N ILE A 47 -9.34 4.16 28.51
CA ILE A 47 -9.76 5.53 28.17
C ILE A 47 -11.28 5.65 28.32
N GLU A 48 -12.05 4.70 27.77
CA GLU A 48 -13.51 4.66 27.92
C GLU A 48 -13.96 4.66 29.39
N LYS A 49 -13.26 3.86 30.24
CA LYS A 49 -13.60 3.79 31.68
C LYS A 49 -13.26 5.08 32.43
N ALA A 50 -12.24 5.81 31.98
CA ALA A 50 -11.80 7.06 32.61
C ALA A 50 -12.54 8.29 32.09
N GLY A 51 -13.18 8.17 30.95
CA GLY A 51 -13.93 9.21 30.28
C GLY A 51 -15.43 9.10 30.45
N GLU A 52 -16.15 9.91 29.67
CA GLU A 52 -17.62 10.00 29.69
C GLU A 52 -18.27 9.38 28.44
N LYS A 53 -17.51 9.25 27.34
CA LYS A 53 -18.01 8.76 26.06
C LYS A 53 -17.65 7.31 25.81
N HIS A 54 -18.55 6.57 25.17
CA HIS A 54 -18.28 5.21 24.73
C HIS A 54 -17.29 5.17 23.56
N ILE A 55 -16.48 4.11 23.48
CA ILE A 55 -15.53 3.91 22.39
C ILE A 55 -15.90 2.65 21.60
N ILE A 56 -16.34 2.85 20.37
CA ILE A 56 -16.70 1.76 19.44
C ILE A 56 -15.49 1.43 18.56
N PHE A 57 -15.07 0.18 18.58
CA PHE A 57 -13.93 -0.31 17.78
C PHE A 57 -14.08 -1.79 17.40
N SER A 58 -13.41 -2.20 16.32
CA SER A 58 -13.30 -3.62 15.92
C SER A 58 -12.18 -4.28 16.71
N TYR A 59 -12.50 -5.25 17.54
CA TYR A 59 -11.51 -5.97 18.36
C TYR A 59 -10.48 -6.68 17.49
N ASN A 60 -10.93 -7.45 16.49
CA ASN A 60 -10.07 -8.25 15.60
C ASN A 60 -9.06 -7.39 14.81
N GLU A 61 -9.43 -6.15 14.47
CA GLU A 61 -8.54 -5.25 13.74
C GLU A 61 -7.53 -4.55 14.63
N THR A 62 -7.83 -4.38 15.92
CA THR A 62 -7.03 -3.61 16.87
C THR A 62 -6.15 -4.48 17.77
N GLU A 63 -6.42 -5.77 17.93
CA GLU A 63 -5.74 -6.66 18.90
C GLU A 63 -4.24 -6.85 18.64
N THR A 64 -3.82 -6.78 17.37
CA THR A 64 -2.41 -6.94 16.98
C THR A 64 -1.53 -5.73 17.29
N TYR A 65 -2.15 -4.59 17.60
CA TYR A 65 -1.43 -3.33 17.85
C TYR A 65 -1.18 -3.12 19.32
N HIS A 66 0.07 -2.73 19.65
CA HIS A 66 0.50 -2.43 21.00
C HIS A 66 0.93 -0.97 21.12
N VAL A 67 0.62 -0.35 22.23
CA VAL A 67 0.85 1.08 22.46
C VAL A 67 1.74 1.28 23.67
N THR A 68 2.73 2.17 23.49
CA THR A 68 3.54 2.74 24.58
C THR A 68 3.33 4.25 24.54
N ALA A 69 2.73 4.82 25.56
CA ALA A 69 2.45 6.24 25.64
C ALA A 69 2.34 6.70 27.09
N SER A 70 2.62 7.96 27.35
CA SER A 70 2.43 8.65 28.63
C SER A 70 1.40 9.75 28.43
N ILE A 71 0.32 9.69 29.14
CA ILE A 71 -0.82 10.63 29.08
C ILE A 71 -0.93 11.29 30.43
N HIS A 72 -0.81 12.60 30.48
CA HIS A 72 -0.93 13.37 31.71
C HIS A 72 -2.00 14.46 31.57
N GLN A 73 -3.03 14.35 32.38
CA GLN A 73 -4.11 15.35 32.48
C GLN A 73 -4.66 15.79 31.10
N ARG A 74 -5.08 14.81 30.28
CA ARG A 74 -5.65 15.06 28.95
C ARG A 74 -7.11 14.69 28.92
N ASN A 75 -7.87 15.37 28.07
CA ASN A 75 -9.25 14.96 27.76
C ASN A 75 -9.26 13.69 26.90
N GLU A 76 -10.44 13.09 26.72
CA GLU A 76 -10.61 11.83 25.98
C GLU A 76 -10.09 11.93 24.54
N SER A 77 -10.41 13.02 23.86
CA SER A 77 -10.05 13.20 22.44
C SER A 77 -8.53 13.37 22.27
N GLU A 78 -7.86 14.10 23.17
CA GLU A 78 -6.41 14.23 23.21
C GLU A 78 -5.73 12.89 23.58
N ALA A 79 -6.29 12.16 24.55
CA ALA A 79 -5.79 10.85 24.94
C ALA A 79 -5.86 9.86 23.77
N LEU A 80 -6.97 9.82 23.04
CA LEU A 80 -7.13 9.03 21.83
C LEU A 80 -6.14 9.45 20.74
N SER A 81 -5.93 10.74 20.53
CA SER A 81 -4.95 11.25 19.56
C SER A 81 -3.53 10.78 19.87
N ILE A 82 -3.13 10.77 21.14
CA ILE A 82 -1.80 10.29 21.57
C ILE A 82 -1.66 8.79 21.35
N VAL A 83 -2.66 8.01 21.75
CA VAL A 83 -2.65 6.55 21.67
C VAL A 83 -2.68 6.07 20.21
N LEU A 84 -3.46 6.70 19.37
CA LEU A 84 -3.62 6.29 17.96
C LEU A 84 -2.49 6.77 17.05
N LYS A 85 -1.65 7.72 17.48
CA LYS A 85 -0.59 8.33 16.65
C LYS A 85 0.38 7.32 16.05
N SER A 86 0.66 6.22 16.76
CA SER A 86 1.57 5.14 16.31
C SER A 86 0.82 3.96 15.65
N THR A 87 -0.44 4.12 15.34
CA THR A 87 -1.31 3.09 14.77
C THR A 87 -1.95 3.58 13.47
N PRO A 88 -2.45 2.69 12.61
CA PRO A 88 -3.17 3.08 11.41
C PRO A 88 -4.62 3.50 11.68
N PHE A 89 -5.01 3.74 12.94
CA PHE A 89 -6.38 4.07 13.32
C PHE A 89 -6.55 5.56 13.56
N ILE A 90 -7.73 6.06 13.22
CA ILE A 90 -8.22 7.39 13.55
C ILE A 90 -9.51 7.26 14.34
N TYR A 91 -9.90 8.31 15.05
CA TYR A 91 -11.22 8.36 15.67
C TYR A 91 -12.11 9.41 15.00
N LYS A 92 -13.40 9.14 15.00
CA LYS A 92 -14.45 10.12 14.69
C LYS A 92 -15.27 10.35 15.95
N GLU A 93 -15.35 11.59 16.38
CA GLU A 93 -16.15 11.99 17.54
C GLU A 93 -17.61 12.19 17.16
N ARG A 94 -18.49 11.69 18.00
CA ARG A 94 -19.94 11.91 18.00
C ARG A 94 -20.36 12.41 19.37
N GLU A 95 -21.60 12.83 19.51
CA GLU A 95 -22.09 13.42 20.77
C GLU A 95 -21.78 12.55 22.00
N ASN A 96 -22.08 11.24 21.93
CA ASN A 96 -21.95 10.32 23.07
C ASN A 96 -20.90 9.21 22.89
N TYR A 97 -20.19 9.16 21.75
CA TYR A 97 -19.23 8.09 21.49
C TYR A 97 -18.13 8.48 20.49
N PHE A 98 -17.01 7.79 20.58
CA PHE A 98 -15.95 7.79 19.58
C PHE A 98 -16.04 6.52 18.75
N VAL A 99 -15.84 6.62 17.43
CA VAL A 99 -15.71 5.48 16.54
C VAL A 99 -14.24 5.39 16.10
N ILE A 100 -13.58 4.29 16.47
CA ILE A 100 -12.23 3.99 16.00
C ILE A 100 -12.35 3.19 14.70
N GLN A 101 -11.76 3.70 13.66
CA GLN A 101 -11.72 3.05 12.34
C GLN A 101 -10.32 3.14 11.75
N LYS A 102 -9.98 2.23 10.85
CA LYS A 102 -8.75 2.41 10.06
C LYS A 102 -8.81 3.77 9.38
N GLY A 103 -7.84 4.61 9.69
CA GLY A 103 -7.72 5.89 9.02
C GLY A 103 -7.47 5.63 7.56
N ASN A 104 -8.36 6.12 6.70
CA ASN A 104 -7.84 6.64 5.47
C ASN A 104 -6.98 7.83 5.91
N ILE A 105 -5.68 7.63 6.15
CA ILE A 105 -4.75 8.75 6.15
C ILE A 105 -5.07 9.39 4.81
N ASP A 106 -5.45 10.66 4.79
CA ASP A 106 -5.52 11.42 3.54
C ASP A 106 -4.13 11.36 2.92
N LYS A 107 -3.88 10.24 2.23
CA LYS A 107 -2.65 9.99 1.53
C LYS A 107 -2.69 10.99 0.39
N ARG A 108 -1.97 12.10 0.57
CA ARG A 108 -1.86 13.09 -0.47
C ARG A 108 -1.25 12.39 -1.69
N LEU A 109 -2.10 12.15 -2.68
CA LEU A 109 -1.67 11.52 -3.91
C LEU A 109 -0.84 12.54 -4.70
N ILE A 110 0.35 12.11 -5.09
CA ILE A 110 1.21 12.84 -6.02
C ILE A 110 1.23 12.11 -7.36
N THR A 111 1.48 12.83 -8.42
CA THR A 111 1.71 12.23 -9.73
C THR A 111 3.20 12.21 -10.03
N ILE A 112 3.79 11.03 -10.04
CA ILE A 112 5.15 10.75 -10.48
C ILE A 112 5.15 10.73 -12.01
N ARG A 113 6.06 11.46 -12.63
CA ARG A 113 6.15 11.61 -14.08
C ARG A 113 7.54 11.23 -14.56
N GLY A 114 7.62 10.77 -15.80
CA GLY A 114 8.88 10.48 -16.44
C GLY A 114 8.75 10.08 -17.89
N SER A 115 9.85 9.63 -18.46
CA SER A 115 9.91 9.08 -19.82
C SER A 115 10.85 7.88 -19.88
N VAL A 116 10.56 6.95 -20.77
CA VAL A 116 11.37 5.78 -21.06
C VAL A 116 11.86 5.89 -22.50
N ILE A 117 13.15 5.77 -22.68
CA ILE A 117 13.84 5.83 -23.96
C ILE A 117 14.83 4.67 -24.09
N ASP A 118 15.27 4.42 -25.30
CA ASP A 118 16.39 3.51 -25.57
C ASP A 118 17.76 4.24 -25.54
N GLU A 119 18.83 3.51 -25.89
CA GLU A 119 20.20 4.00 -26.03
C GLU A 119 20.38 5.05 -27.16
N ASN A 120 19.45 5.10 -28.14
CA ASN A 120 19.45 6.04 -29.26
C ASN A 120 18.60 7.28 -28.96
N ASN A 121 18.04 7.39 -27.73
CA ASN A 121 17.06 8.39 -27.32
C ASN A 121 15.67 8.25 -28.01
N GLU A 122 15.38 7.12 -28.62
CA GLU A 122 14.06 6.85 -29.18
C GLU A 122 13.07 6.48 -28.07
N PRO A 123 11.81 6.99 -28.10
CA PRO A 123 10.83 6.70 -27.09
C PRO A 123 10.36 5.26 -27.14
N LEU A 124 10.34 4.57 -26.01
CA LEU A 124 9.82 3.23 -25.89
C LEU A 124 8.32 3.27 -25.53
N VAL A 125 7.51 2.91 -26.53
CA VAL A 125 6.04 2.89 -26.44
C VAL A 125 5.57 1.60 -25.77
N CYS A 126 4.62 1.66 -24.83
CA CYS A 126 4.11 0.51 -24.09
C CYS A 126 5.17 -0.20 -23.21
N ALA A 127 6.21 0.50 -22.78
CA ALA A 127 7.12 -0.02 -21.77
C ALA A 127 6.41 -0.10 -20.40
N ASN A 128 6.56 -1.21 -19.69
CA ASN A 128 6.03 -1.37 -18.35
C ASN A 128 6.83 -0.51 -17.37
N VAL A 129 6.14 0.31 -16.56
CA VAL A 129 6.71 1.11 -15.48
C VAL A 129 5.99 0.75 -14.20
N LEU A 130 6.69 0.10 -13.28
CA LEU A 130 6.17 -0.31 -11.98
C LEU A 130 6.74 0.58 -10.89
N LEU A 131 5.87 1.01 -10.00
CA LEU A 131 6.22 1.71 -8.77
C LEU A 131 6.30 0.69 -7.64
N LEU A 132 7.47 0.54 -7.05
CA LEU A 132 7.70 -0.36 -5.92
C LEU A 132 8.02 0.46 -4.67
N ASP A 133 7.59 0.00 -3.52
CA ASP A 133 8.01 0.57 -2.25
C ASP A 133 9.51 0.33 -2.05
N LYS A 134 10.25 1.35 -1.64
CA LYS A 134 11.71 1.25 -1.47
C LYS A 134 12.11 0.37 -0.30
N ALA A 135 11.24 0.22 0.72
CA ALA A 135 11.56 -0.49 1.95
C ALA A 135 11.55 -2.02 1.76
N ASP A 136 10.57 -2.54 1.02
CA ASP A 136 10.32 -3.98 0.88
C ASP A 136 10.21 -4.45 -0.58
N SER A 137 10.34 -3.52 -1.53
CA SER A 137 10.14 -3.75 -2.97
C SER A 137 8.75 -4.27 -3.34
N ALA A 138 7.76 -4.07 -2.46
CA ALA A 138 6.38 -4.44 -2.73
C ALA A 138 5.81 -3.61 -3.88
N PHE A 139 4.99 -4.25 -4.72
CA PHE A 139 4.29 -3.56 -5.80
C PHE A 139 3.27 -2.57 -5.23
N VAL A 140 3.35 -1.32 -5.68
CA VAL A 140 2.43 -0.24 -5.30
C VAL A 140 1.47 0.09 -6.43
N ASN A 141 2.01 0.35 -7.63
CA ASN A 141 1.23 0.74 -8.80
C ASN A 141 2.01 0.45 -10.09
N GLY A 142 1.33 0.49 -11.24
CA GLY A 142 1.98 0.27 -12.53
C GLY A 142 1.22 0.93 -13.67
N VAL A 143 1.96 1.33 -14.68
CA VAL A 143 1.44 1.91 -15.93
C VAL A 143 2.32 1.46 -17.10
N VAL A 144 1.85 1.69 -18.31
CA VAL A 144 2.70 1.61 -19.51
C VAL A 144 2.95 3.01 -20.07
N THR A 145 4.03 3.17 -20.83
CA THR A 145 4.38 4.42 -21.49
C THR A 145 3.46 4.71 -22.67
N ASN A 146 3.22 5.99 -22.90
CA ASN A 146 2.47 6.51 -24.04
C ASN A 146 3.30 6.46 -25.34
N GLN A 147 2.72 6.97 -26.45
CA GLN A 147 3.37 7.03 -27.76
C GLN A 147 4.66 7.87 -27.79
N ASP A 148 4.80 8.84 -26.89
CA ASP A 148 5.99 9.67 -26.73
C ASP A 148 6.97 9.11 -25.69
N GLY A 149 6.76 7.88 -25.22
CA GLY A 149 7.55 7.26 -24.15
C GLY A 149 7.28 7.83 -22.76
N SER A 150 6.37 8.80 -22.60
CA SER A 150 6.05 9.39 -21.30
C SER A 150 5.16 8.48 -20.45
N PHE A 151 5.27 8.66 -19.13
CA PHE A 151 4.38 7.99 -18.18
C PHE A 151 3.95 8.91 -17.04
N ARG A 152 2.81 8.58 -16.42
CA ARG A 152 2.29 9.22 -15.21
C ARG A 152 1.74 8.15 -14.30
N ILE A 153 2.28 8.05 -13.08
CA ILE A 153 1.89 7.02 -12.12
C ILE A 153 1.53 7.67 -10.77
N PRO A 154 0.37 7.35 -10.18
CA PRO A 154 0.01 7.86 -8.86
C PRO A 154 0.87 7.20 -7.78
N GLY A 155 1.36 8.03 -6.86
CA GLY A 155 2.07 7.63 -5.65
C GLY A 155 1.56 8.40 -4.44
N GLU A 156 2.09 8.10 -3.25
CA GLU A 156 1.76 8.79 -1.99
C GLU A 156 2.88 9.78 -1.64
N GLU A 157 2.52 10.98 -1.22
CA GLU A 157 3.49 11.98 -0.76
C GLU A 157 4.26 11.47 0.48
N GLY A 158 5.56 11.72 0.54
CA GLY A 158 6.41 11.35 1.66
C GLY A 158 6.83 9.88 1.70
N ARG A 159 6.50 9.08 0.69
CA ARG A 159 7.03 7.72 0.51
C ARG A 159 8.17 7.69 -0.49
N ASP A 160 9.16 6.87 -0.20
CA ASP A 160 10.26 6.58 -1.12
C ASP A 160 9.91 5.40 -2.02
N TYR A 161 10.18 5.55 -3.30
CA TYR A 161 9.85 4.53 -4.31
C TYR A 161 11.04 4.14 -5.16
N LEU A 162 10.95 2.93 -5.73
CA LEU A 162 11.76 2.46 -6.84
C LEU A 162 10.89 2.38 -8.10
N LEU A 163 11.44 2.78 -9.23
CA LEU A 163 10.86 2.53 -10.55
C LEU A 163 11.52 1.31 -11.15
N LYS A 164 10.73 0.25 -11.40
CA LYS A 164 11.15 -0.92 -12.19
C LYS A 164 10.55 -0.77 -13.57
N THR A 165 11.41 -0.66 -14.57
CA THR A 165 11.02 -0.45 -15.97
C THR A 165 11.49 -1.62 -16.82
N SER A 166 10.59 -2.16 -17.64
CA SER A 166 10.88 -3.26 -18.56
C SER A 166 10.22 -3.06 -19.91
N TYR A 167 10.87 -3.54 -20.96
CA TYR A 167 10.36 -3.53 -22.32
C TYR A 167 10.86 -4.77 -23.07
N ILE A 168 10.09 -5.24 -24.05
CA ILE A 168 10.40 -6.44 -24.83
C ILE A 168 11.72 -6.23 -25.59
N GLY A 169 12.67 -7.14 -25.40
CA GLY A 169 13.99 -7.07 -26.03
C GLY A 169 15.00 -6.16 -25.33
N TYR A 170 14.65 -5.59 -24.17
CA TYR A 170 15.50 -4.71 -23.38
C TYR A 170 15.74 -5.25 -21.98
N GLN A 171 16.87 -4.88 -21.41
CA GLN A 171 17.20 -5.22 -20.04
C GLN A 171 16.32 -4.45 -19.05
N THR A 172 15.77 -5.17 -18.08
CA THR A 172 14.97 -4.53 -17.00
C THR A 172 15.85 -3.63 -16.15
N LYS A 173 15.39 -2.39 -15.91
CA LYS A 173 16.08 -1.42 -15.07
C LYS A 173 15.29 -1.09 -13.81
N ILE A 174 16.00 -1.03 -12.69
CA ILE A 174 15.44 -0.55 -11.41
C ILE A 174 16.26 0.67 -10.98
N GLN A 175 15.58 1.77 -10.67
CA GLN A 175 16.21 3.00 -10.20
C GLN A 175 15.37 3.68 -9.13
N PRO A 176 15.97 4.49 -8.23
CA PRO A 176 15.20 5.32 -7.30
C PRO A 176 14.30 6.30 -8.04
N CYS A 177 13.10 6.52 -7.50
CA CYS A 177 12.18 7.52 -8.01
C CYS A 177 12.65 8.92 -7.62
N GLY A 178 12.67 9.84 -8.57
CA GLY A 178 13.04 11.25 -8.39
C GLY A 178 11.95 12.22 -8.86
N ALA A 179 12.24 13.51 -8.83
CA ALA A 179 11.32 14.57 -9.28
C ALA A 179 11.05 14.49 -10.80
N MET A 180 12.08 14.17 -11.57
CA MET A 180 12.00 13.89 -13.02
C MET A 180 12.66 12.54 -13.30
N ASN A 181 11.90 11.62 -13.87
CA ASN A 181 12.34 10.24 -14.08
C ASN A 181 12.59 9.99 -15.57
N LYS A 182 13.82 10.17 -16.01
CA LYS A 182 14.27 9.71 -17.33
C LYS A 182 14.89 8.34 -17.19
N VAL A 183 14.27 7.32 -17.80
CA VAL A 183 14.75 5.94 -17.79
C VAL A 183 15.29 5.61 -19.17
N CYS A 184 16.57 5.31 -19.28
CA CYS A 184 17.16 4.76 -20.50
C CYS A 184 17.31 3.26 -20.32
N LEU A 185 16.70 2.47 -21.20
CA LEU A 185 16.86 1.02 -21.29
C LEU A 185 17.88 0.67 -22.36
N PHE A 186 18.60 -0.41 -22.14
CA PHE A 186 19.58 -0.95 -23.08
C PHE A 186 19.04 -2.23 -23.68
N SER A 187 19.23 -2.39 -25.00
CA SER A 187 18.84 -3.59 -25.71
C SER A 187 19.52 -4.83 -25.14
N ASP A 188 18.78 -5.92 -25.01
CA ASP A 188 19.32 -7.20 -24.59
C ASP A 188 19.95 -7.89 -25.82
N THR A 189 21.26 -7.77 -25.94
CA THR A 189 22.01 -8.29 -27.07
C THR A 189 21.94 -9.83 -27.24
N GLN A 190 21.54 -10.55 -26.17
CA GLN A 190 21.34 -12.01 -26.27
C GLN A 190 20.02 -12.33 -26.97
N LEU A 191 18.97 -11.52 -26.73
CA LEU A 191 17.65 -11.68 -27.35
C LEU A 191 17.58 -11.09 -28.77
N MET A 192 18.44 -10.10 -29.09
CA MET A 192 18.37 -9.32 -30.34
C MET A 192 19.27 -9.84 -31.48
N LYS A 193 20.21 -10.75 -31.24
CA LYS A 193 21.25 -11.15 -32.20
C LYS A 193 20.79 -11.69 -33.56
N GLU A 194 19.52 -11.97 -33.77
CA GLU A 194 18.96 -12.51 -35.00
C GLU A 194 17.53 -12.05 -35.31
N VAL A 195 17.06 -10.97 -34.67
CA VAL A 195 15.70 -10.48 -34.88
C VAL A 195 15.72 -9.31 -35.87
N VAL A 196 15.14 -9.52 -37.04
CA VAL A 196 14.82 -8.45 -37.98
C VAL A 196 13.38 -8.06 -37.73
N ILE A 197 13.16 -6.96 -37.02
CA ILE A 197 11.82 -6.37 -36.90
C ILE A 197 11.49 -5.77 -38.28
N SER A 198 10.53 -6.37 -38.98
CA SER A 198 10.08 -5.83 -40.26
C SER A 198 9.01 -4.77 -40.02
N VAL A 199 9.00 -3.76 -40.87
CA VAL A 199 8.00 -2.68 -40.84
C VAL A 199 6.59 -3.22 -41.03
N ASP A 200 6.42 -4.37 -41.66
CA ASP A 200 5.13 -5.00 -41.96
C ASP A 200 4.48 -5.68 -40.73
N HIS A 201 5.28 -5.96 -39.66
CA HIS A 201 4.78 -6.59 -38.44
C HIS A 201 5.33 -5.86 -37.20
N PRO A 202 4.65 -4.75 -36.79
CA PRO A 202 5.08 -4.02 -35.59
C PRO A 202 4.98 -4.94 -34.36
N LEU A 203 5.95 -4.81 -33.45
CA LEU A 203 6.02 -5.62 -32.21
C LEU A 203 4.72 -5.55 -31.41
N ILE A 204 4.14 -4.37 -31.31
CA ILE A 204 2.92 -4.10 -30.55
C ILE A 204 1.92 -3.34 -31.43
N VAL A 205 0.67 -3.80 -31.42
CA VAL A 205 -0.46 -3.15 -32.10
C VAL A 205 -1.52 -2.80 -31.04
N HIS A 206 -1.89 -1.53 -30.97
CA HIS A 206 -2.99 -1.10 -30.14
C HIS A 206 -4.32 -1.56 -30.72
N LYS A 207 -5.20 -2.11 -29.88
CA LYS A 207 -6.58 -2.45 -30.18
C LYS A 207 -7.51 -1.67 -29.24
N ASP A 208 -8.77 -1.52 -29.63
CA ASP A 208 -9.78 -0.80 -28.82
C ASP A 208 -10.00 -1.43 -27.44
N ASN A 209 -9.80 -2.74 -27.32
CA ASN A 209 -10.01 -3.50 -26.10
C ASN A 209 -8.70 -3.93 -25.39
N GLY A 210 -7.52 -3.53 -25.91
CA GLY A 210 -6.23 -3.93 -25.32
C GLY A 210 -5.05 -3.81 -26.27
N LEU A 211 -4.14 -4.76 -26.21
CA LEU A 211 -2.90 -4.81 -27.01
C LEU A 211 -2.71 -6.17 -27.66
N LEU A 212 -2.25 -6.17 -28.90
CA LEU A 212 -1.74 -7.35 -29.59
C LEU A 212 -0.22 -7.26 -29.66
N ALA A 213 0.49 -8.25 -29.17
CA ALA A 213 1.92 -8.43 -29.34
C ALA A 213 2.17 -9.52 -30.40
N ASN A 214 2.90 -9.17 -31.46
CA ASN A 214 3.36 -10.13 -32.43
C ASN A 214 4.55 -10.90 -31.86
N VAL A 215 4.54 -12.23 -31.99
CA VAL A 215 5.56 -13.09 -31.42
C VAL A 215 6.57 -13.51 -32.48
N VAL A 216 6.09 -13.94 -33.66
CA VAL A 216 6.94 -14.42 -34.76
C VAL A 216 7.91 -13.32 -35.22
N GLY A 217 9.21 -13.67 -35.29
CA GLY A 217 10.24 -12.74 -35.73
C GLY A 217 10.56 -11.63 -34.70
N THR A 218 10.11 -11.76 -33.47
CA THR A 218 10.37 -10.79 -32.39
C THR A 218 11.18 -11.43 -31.26
N PRO A 219 11.71 -10.65 -30.31
CA PRO A 219 12.37 -11.18 -29.13
C PRO A 219 11.51 -12.12 -28.28
N LEU A 220 10.17 -11.98 -28.36
CA LEU A 220 9.23 -12.83 -27.63
C LEU A 220 9.34 -14.31 -28.06
N ALA A 221 9.57 -14.58 -29.35
CA ALA A 221 9.73 -15.95 -29.85
C ALA A 221 10.97 -16.67 -29.31
N LYS A 222 11.96 -15.91 -28.83
CA LYS A 222 13.22 -16.48 -28.27
C LYS A 222 13.12 -16.81 -26.79
N MET A 223 12.02 -16.45 -26.14
CA MET A 223 11.74 -16.86 -24.77
C MET A 223 11.38 -18.33 -24.75
N GLY A 224 11.86 -19.08 -23.74
CA GLY A 224 11.77 -20.54 -23.74
C GLY A 224 10.35 -21.09 -23.81
N SER A 225 9.44 -20.50 -23.06
CA SER A 225 8.04 -20.96 -22.95
C SER A 225 7.03 -19.82 -23.04
N ALA A 226 5.76 -20.17 -23.32
CA ALA A 226 4.67 -19.22 -23.24
C ALA A 226 4.56 -18.58 -21.86
N ALA A 227 4.84 -19.33 -20.80
CA ALA A 227 4.82 -18.83 -19.44
C ALA A 227 5.83 -17.69 -19.22
N GLU A 228 7.04 -17.83 -19.75
CA GLU A 228 8.05 -16.79 -19.69
C GLU A 228 7.68 -15.60 -20.58
N MET A 229 7.24 -15.86 -21.80
CA MET A 229 6.83 -14.85 -22.77
C MET A 229 5.71 -13.95 -22.21
N ILE A 230 4.68 -14.51 -21.57
CA ILE A 230 3.56 -13.75 -20.97
C ILE A 230 4.07 -12.74 -19.95
N SER A 231 5.07 -13.08 -19.15
CA SER A 231 5.62 -12.18 -18.13
C SER A 231 6.30 -10.93 -18.68
N HIS A 232 6.61 -10.93 -19.99
CA HIS A 232 7.25 -9.81 -20.71
C HIS A 232 6.27 -8.97 -21.54
N LEU A 233 5.00 -9.37 -21.60
CA LEU A 233 4.00 -8.61 -22.34
C LEU A 233 3.73 -7.24 -21.68
N PRO A 234 3.42 -6.19 -22.46
CA PRO A 234 2.93 -4.93 -21.92
C PRO A 234 1.67 -5.14 -21.08
N PHE A 235 1.47 -4.32 -20.06
CA PHE A 235 0.44 -4.43 -19.04
C PHE A 235 0.56 -5.64 -18.10
N VAL A 236 1.40 -6.63 -18.40
CA VAL A 236 1.57 -7.79 -17.54
C VAL A 236 2.74 -7.57 -16.58
N THR A 237 2.53 -7.91 -15.32
CA THR A 237 3.54 -7.91 -14.26
C THR A 237 3.45 -9.20 -13.45
N GLY A 238 4.45 -9.44 -12.60
CA GLY A 238 4.58 -10.67 -11.84
C GLY A 238 5.59 -11.62 -12.44
N GLY A 239 5.70 -12.82 -11.90
CA GLY A 239 6.57 -13.89 -12.40
C GLY A 239 5.76 -14.99 -13.05
N VAL A 240 6.47 -15.99 -13.59
CA VAL A 240 5.85 -17.20 -14.13
C VAL A 240 4.84 -17.78 -13.13
N GLY A 241 3.60 -17.95 -13.59
CA GLY A 241 2.52 -18.48 -12.78
C GLY A 241 1.87 -17.50 -11.79
N LYS A 242 2.34 -16.26 -11.71
CA LYS A 242 1.78 -15.20 -10.84
C LYS A 242 1.57 -13.92 -11.64
N TYR A 243 0.89 -14.04 -12.78
CA TYR A 243 0.63 -12.89 -13.64
C TYR A 243 -0.42 -11.97 -13.04
N MET A 244 -0.21 -10.68 -13.20
CA MET A 244 -1.17 -9.62 -12.94
C MET A 244 -1.21 -8.66 -14.12
N VAL A 245 -2.41 -8.28 -14.55
CA VAL A 245 -2.60 -7.21 -15.52
C VAL A 245 -2.79 -5.89 -14.77
N LEU A 246 -2.00 -4.88 -15.14
CA LEU A 246 -1.97 -3.58 -14.48
C LEU A 246 -3.37 -2.95 -14.48
N GLY A 247 -3.88 -2.66 -13.29
CA GLY A 247 -5.22 -2.09 -13.11
C GLY A 247 -6.38 -3.10 -13.13
N HIS A 248 -6.15 -4.38 -13.51
CA HIS A 248 -7.20 -5.37 -13.73
C HIS A 248 -7.07 -6.63 -12.86
N GLY A 249 -5.91 -6.86 -12.23
CA GLY A 249 -5.70 -8.00 -11.34
C GLY A 249 -5.21 -9.26 -12.06
N VAL A 250 -5.63 -10.43 -11.57
CA VAL A 250 -5.17 -11.74 -12.10
C VAL A 250 -5.91 -12.05 -13.40
N PRO A 251 -5.19 -12.27 -14.53
CA PRO A 251 -5.82 -12.53 -15.81
C PRO A 251 -6.38 -13.95 -15.92
N VAL A 252 -7.38 -14.10 -16.78
CA VAL A 252 -7.80 -15.41 -17.30
C VAL A 252 -7.11 -15.64 -18.63
N ILE A 253 -6.40 -16.75 -18.77
CA ILE A 253 -5.60 -17.05 -19.96
C ILE A 253 -6.33 -18.03 -20.87
N TYR A 254 -6.32 -17.74 -22.16
CA TYR A 254 -6.88 -18.59 -23.20
C TYR A 254 -5.80 -18.96 -24.23
N ILE A 255 -5.84 -20.19 -24.72
CA ILE A 255 -5.06 -20.67 -25.84
C ILE A 255 -6.04 -21.07 -26.94
N ASN A 256 -5.99 -20.41 -28.10
CA ASN A 256 -6.90 -20.65 -29.23
C ASN A 256 -8.38 -20.67 -28.82
N GLY A 257 -8.80 -19.71 -27.98
CA GLY A 257 -10.18 -19.57 -27.48
C GLY A 257 -10.55 -20.55 -26.35
N ARG A 258 -9.66 -21.48 -25.95
CA ARG A 258 -9.87 -22.39 -24.85
C ARG A 258 -9.20 -21.89 -23.57
N LYS A 259 -9.97 -21.78 -22.48
CA LYS A 259 -9.44 -21.39 -21.17
C LYS A 259 -8.38 -22.37 -20.69
N VAL A 260 -7.23 -21.86 -20.28
CA VAL A 260 -6.14 -22.63 -19.66
C VAL A 260 -6.60 -23.10 -18.29
N ARG A 261 -6.42 -24.38 -17.99
CA ARG A 261 -6.83 -25.00 -16.74
C ARG A 261 -5.68 -25.21 -15.77
N ASP A 262 -4.49 -25.41 -16.32
CA ASP A 262 -3.26 -25.68 -15.57
C ASP A 262 -2.11 -24.87 -16.13
N GLN A 263 -1.32 -24.28 -15.25
CA GLN A 263 -0.14 -23.49 -15.62
C GLN A 263 0.91 -24.33 -16.36
N GLY A 264 1.00 -25.61 -16.10
CA GLY A 264 1.88 -26.52 -16.83
C GLY A 264 1.60 -26.57 -18.34
N GLU A 265 0.41 -26.17 -18.81
CA GLU A 265 0.15 -26.00 -20.25
C GLU A 265 0.99 -24.87 -20.85
N LEU A 266 1.14 -23.75 -20.12
CA LEU A 266 1.92 -22.59 -20.56
C LEU A 266 3.44 -22.85 -20.50
N GLU A 267 3.88 -23.65 -19.54
CA GLU A 267 5.29 -24.01 -19.41
C GLU A 267 5.75 -24.96 -20.53
N ARG A 268 4.84 -25.81 -21.00
CA ARG A 268 5.11 -26.79 -22.09
C ARG A 268 4.96 -26.20 -23.48
N LEU A 269 4.18 -25.16 -23.64
CA LEU A 269 4.00 -24.46 -24.91
C LEU A 269 5.23 -23.59 -25.16
N ARG A 270 5.92 -23.82 -26.28
CA ARG A 270 7.08 -23.01 -26.66
C ARG A 270 6.64 -21.64 -27.18
N ALA A 271 7.45 -20.62 -26.87
CA ALA A 271 7.15 -19.26 -27.32
C ALA A 271 7.20 -19.12 -28.87
N ASP A 272 8.10 -19.89 -29.52
CA ASP A 272 8.23 -19.89 -31.00
C ASP A 272 7.07 -20.57 -31.75
N ASP A 273 6.22 -21.35 -31.05
CA ASP A 273 4.97 -21.91 -31.60
C ASP A 273 3.80 -20.92 -31.55
N ILE A 274 4.00 -19.73 -30.95
CA ILE A 274 2.96 -18.72 -30.79
C ILE A 274 3.07 -17.66 -31.89
N LEU A 275 1.98 -17.38 -32.57
CA LEU A 275 1.93 -16.33 -33.60
C LEU A 275 1.81 -14.94 -32.98
N SER A 276 0.91 -14.79 -32.03
CA SER A 276 0.64 -13.53 -31.36
C SER A 276 0.04 -13.77 -29.96
N ALA A 277 0.20 -12.80 -29.08
CA ALA A 277 -0.45 -12.75 -27.78
C ALA A 277 -1.26 -11.46 -27.64
N GLU A 278 -2.48 -11.56 -27.14
CA GLU A 278 -3.36 -10.42 -26.93
C GLU A 278 -3.60 -10.22 -25.44
N VAL A 279 -3.40 -9.00 -24.95
CA VAL A 279 -3.76 -8.60 -23.60
C VAL A 279 -5.01 -7.75 -23.69
N ILE A 280 -6.14 -8.31 -23.25
CA ILE A 280 -7.45 -7.65 -23.29
C ILE A 280 -7.69 -7.01 -21.92
N THR A 281 -7.77 -5.69 -21.88
CA THR A 281 -8.03 -4.92 -20.66
C THR A 281 -9.50 -4.52 -20.51
N THR A 282 -10.28 -4.64 -21.58
CA THR A 282 -11.71 -4.37 -21.59
C THR A 282 -12.42 -5.53 -22.28
N PRO A 283 -12.58 -6.69 -21.57
CA PRO A 283 -13.19 -7.87 -22.20
C PRO A 283 -14.65 -7.62 -22.55
N GLY A 284 -15.05 -8.09 -23.74
CA GLY A 284 -16.43 -8.08 -24.18
C GLY A 284 -17.25 -9.19 -23.50
N VAL A 285 -18.55 -9.21 -23.79
CA VAL A 285 -19.51 -10.19 -23.20
C VAL A 285 -19.19 -11.65 -23.56
N GLU A 286 -18.37 -11.88 -24.56
CA GLU A 286 -17.93 -13.20 -25.00
C GLU A 286 -17.03 -13.92 -23.98
N TYR A 287 -16.38 -13.18 -23.08
CA TYR A 287 -15.48 -13.75 -22.06
C TYR A 287 -16.19 -14.02 -20.72
N GLY A 288 -17.49 -13.69 -20.61
CA GLY A 288 -18.29 -13.85 -19.39
C GLY A 288 -18.17 -12.66 -18.43
N SER A 289 -19.15 -12.51 -17.55
CA SER A 289 -19.25 -11.38 -16.61
C SER A 289 -18.20 -11.38 -15.48
N ASP A 290 -17.51 -12.52 -15.30
CA ASP A 290 -16.58 -12.71 -14.19
C ASP A 290 -15.12 -12.44 -14.58
N VAL A 291 -14.89 -12.03 -15.85
CA VAL A 291 -13.54 -11.77 -16.38
C VAL A 291 -13.30 -10.27 -16.45
N SER A 292 -12.28 -9.79 -15.74
CA SER A 292 -11.87 -8.37 -15.75
C SER A 292 -10.70 -8.08 -16.70
N SER A 293 -10.00 -9.13 -17.14
CA SER A 293 -8.90 -9.09 -18.12
C SER A 293 -8.46 -10.49 -18.55
#